data_d3b0fe67f692708a8587013f9bb368fe
#
_entry.id   d3b0fe67f692708a8587013f9bb368fe
#
_cell.length_a   1.000
_cell.length_b   1.000
_cell.length_c   1.000
_cell.angle_alpha   90.00
_cell.angle_beta   90.00
_cell.angle_gamma   90.00
#
_symmetry.space_group_name_H-M   'P 1'
#
loop_
_entity.id
_entity.type
_entity.pdbx_description
1 polymer ?
#
loop_
_entity_poly.entity_id
_entity_poly.type
_entity_poly.pdbx_seq_one_letter_code
_entity_poly.pdbx_strand_id
1 'polypeptide(L)'
;MFLSFCVIIILNDEGEFMNLIFSIMGLVGGLLCCTGDILFDLKGKGNEKLGTSKNIDSNWSKMAEWRFGLSIICALLGVILIGFGFYAIADMIRENNLVLSNIILITGFIGCIGCFFIHAMLCVQAIIYKRITNDGKNNFEIADNTLEGFYKAILLP
;
A
#
# COMPACT_ATOMS: atom_id res chain seq x y z
N MET A 1 17.66 -16.05 2.77
CA MET A 1 16.93 -17.27 3.15
C MET A 1 15.50 -17.35 2.57
N PHE A 2 14.91 -16.27 2.06
CA PHE A 2 13.58 -16.31 1.38
C PHE A 2 13.66 -16.70 -0.11
N LEU A 3 14.77 -16.44 -0.78
CA LEU A 3 14.96 -16.75 -2.22
C LEU A 3 15.15 -18.24 -2.52
N SER A 4 15.61 -19.04 -1.56
CA SER A 4 15.83 -20.49 -1.79
C SER A 4 14.56 -21.32 -1.70
N PHE A 5 13.45 -20.78 -1.16
CA PHE A 5 12.18 -21.53 -1.07
C PHE A 5 11.35 -21.47 -2.36
N CYS A 6 11.59 -20.46 -3.22
CA CYS A 6 10.85 -20.30 -4.47
C CYS A 6 11.39 -21.12 -5.66
N VAL A 7 12.58 -21.77 -5.53
CA VAL A 7 13.27 -22.37 -6.69
C VAL A 7 13.15 -23.90 -6.74
N ILE A 8 12.59 -24.58 -5.74
CA ILE A 8 12.59 -26.06 -5.65
C ILE A 8 11.22 -26.69 -5.97
N ILE A 9 10.34 -26.02 -6.69
CA ILE A 9 9.16 -26.70 -7.26
C ILE A 9 9.27 -26.65 -8.77
N ILE A 10 10.08 -27.54 -9.33
CA ILE A 10 10.15 -27.79 -10.77
C ILE A 10 9.07 -28.83 -11.12
N LEU A 11 7.93 -28.30 -11.59
CA LEU A 11 7.20 -28.71 -12.79
C LEU A 11 7.00 -30.22 -13.00
N ASN A 12 5.85 -30.70 -12.60
CA ASN A 12 5.28 -31.91 -13.21
C ASN A 12 3.75 -31.84 -13.48
N ASP A 13 3.07 -30.72 -13.19
CA ASP A 13 1.64 -30.60 -13.45
C ASP A 13 1.26 -29.16 -13.83
N GLU A 14 0.24 -28.98 -14.67
CA GLU A 14 -0.26 -27.66 -15.08
C GLU A 14 -0.63 -26.76 -13.87
N GLY A 15 -1.06 -27.36 -12.77
CA GLY A 15 -1.36 -26.69 -11.51
C GLY A 15 -0.13 -26.07 -10.85
N GLU A 16 1.01 -26.76 -10.83
CA GLU A 16 2.26 -26.25 -10.26
C GLU A 16 2.80 -25.05 -11.05
N PHE A 17 2.66 -25.09 -12.38
CA PHE A 17 3.07 -23.96 -13.24
C PHE A 17 2.24 -22.71 -12.97
N MET A 18 0.94 -22.84 -12.81
CA MET A 18 0.06 -21.71 -12.49
C MET A 18 0.38 -21.12 -11.11
N ASN A 19 0.64 -21.96 -10.12
CA ASN A 19 1.03 -21.52 -8.78
C ASN A 19 2.37 -20.77 -8.79
N LEU A 20 3.33 -21.21 -9.62
CA LEU A 20 4.59 -20.48 -9.81
C LEU A 20 4.34 -19.07 -10.40
N ILE A 21 3.51 -18.96 -11.45
CA ILE A 21 3.17 -17.68 -12.06
C ILE A 21 2.52 -16.75 -11.01
N PHE A 22 1.54 -17.22 -10.27
CA PHE A 22 0.86 -16.42 -9.25
C PHE A 22 1.78 -16.02 -8.10
N SER A 23 2.73 -16.87 -7.71
CA SER A 23 3.75 -16.54 -6.72
C SER A 23 4.69 -15.44 -7.21
N ILE A 24 5.11 -15.48 -8.49
CA ILE A 24 5.92 -14.42 -9.11
C ILE A 24 5.12 -13.11 -9.18
N MET A 25 3.84 -13.18 -9.55
CA MET A 25 2.96 -12.00 -9.54
C MET A 25 2.87 -11.39 -8.14
N GLY A 26 2.72 -12.20 -7.11
CA GLY A 26 2.73 -11.75 -5.72
C GLY A 26 4.01 -11.04 -5.32
N LEU A 27 5.17 -11.57 -5.73
CA LEU A 27 6.48 -10.95 -5.49
C LEU A 27 6.60 -9.59 -6.20
N VAL A 28 6.23 -9.52 -7.48
CA VAL A 28 6.22 -8.27 -8.26
C VAL A 28 5.27 -7.26 -7.62
N GLY A 29 4.11 -7.72 -7.14
CA GLY A 29 3.16 -6.89 -6.41
C GLY A 29 3.76 -6.27 -5.15
N GLY A 30 4.49 -7.06 -4.35
CA GLY A 30 5.21 -6.57 -3.18
C GLY A 30 6.25 -5.51 -3.53
N LEU A 31 7.02 -5.70 -4.60
CA LEU A 31 7.99 -4.70 -5.08
C LEU A 31 7.32 -3.40 -5.54
N LEU A 32 6.16 -3.49 -6.19
CA LEU A 32 5.38 -2.31 -6.58
C LEU A 32 4.86 -1.55 -5.35
N CYS A 33 4.32 -2.24 -4.34
CA CYS A 33 3.90 -1.60 -3.10
C CYS A 33 5.07 -0.89 -2.41
N CYS A 34 6.22 -1.56 -2.27
CA CYS A 34 7.43 -0.92 -1.73
C CYS A 34 7.86 0.32 -2.54
N THR A 35 7.75 0.28 -3.86
CA THR A 35 8.03 1.44 -4.72
C THR A 35 7.06 2.58 -4.44
N GLY A 36 5.77 2.27 -4.28
CA GLY A 36 4.75 3.23 -3.90
C GLY A 36 5.05 3.91 -2.57
N ASP A 37 5.40 3.13 -1.55
CA ASP A 37 5.78 3.64 -0.23
C ASP A 37 7.04 4.52 -0.30
N ILE A 38 8.07 4.11 -1.04
CA ILE A 38 9.28 4.90 -1.24
C ILE A 38 8.96 6.26 -1.90
N LEU A 39 8.10 6.26 -2.93
CA LEU A 39 7.68 7.50 -3.59
C LEU A 39 6.95 8.46 -2.63
N PHE A 40 6.17 7.93 -1.71
CA PHE A 40 5.46 8.69 -0.71
C PHE A 40 6.35 9.12 0.46
N ASP A 41 7.21 8.22 0.97
CA ASP A 41 7.96 8.42 2.22
C ASP A 41 9.30 9.13 2.06
N LEU A 42 9.89 9.17 0.86
CA LEU A 42 11.12 9.95 0.64
C LEU A 42 10.82 11.45 0.64
N LYS A 43 10.66 12.02 1.82
CA LYS A 43 10.27 13.42 2.06
C LYS A 43 11.46 14.39 2.07
N GLY A 44 12.69 13.86 2.04
CA GLY A 44 13.92 14.67 2.07
C GLY A 44 14.32 15.14 3.48
N LYS A 45 15.41 15.91 3.55
CA LYS A 45 15.94 16.43 4.82
C LYS A 45 15.08 17.58 5.35
N GLY A 46 15.03 17.73 6.67
CA GLY A 46 14.31 18.82 7.35
C GLY A 46 12.78 18.67 7.32
N ASN A 47 12.28 17.42 7.20
CA ASN A 47 10.86 17.15 7.36
C ASN A 47 10.48 17.25 8.84
N GLU A 48 9.44 18.03 9.14
CA GLU A 48 8.87 18.18 10.47
C GLU A 48 7.43 17.65 10.50
N LYS A 49 7.03 17.10 11.62
CA LYS A 49 5.65 16.68 11.85
C LYS A 49 4.83 17.87 12.36
N LEU A 50 3.81 18.22 11.63
CA LEU A 50 2.95 19.38 11.88
C LEU A 50 1.55 18.93 12.34
N GLY A 51 0.80 19.89 12.89
CA GLY A 51 -0.56 19.70 13.36
C GLY A 51 -0.63 19.12 14.77
N THR A 52 -1.83 19.17 15.34
CA THR A 52 -2.11 18.66 16.70
C THR A 52 -1.92 17.16 16.79
N SER A 53 -2.27 16.42 15.76
CA SER A 53 -2.11 14.97 15.63
C SER A 53 -0.72 14.55 15.17
N LYS A 54 0.16 15.49 14.75
CA LYS A 54 1.49 15.23 14.16
C LYS A 54 1.48 14.30 12.94
N ASN A 55 0.40 14.31 12.19
CA ASN A 55 0.20 13.43 11.03
C ASN A 55 0.55 14.10 9.70
N ILE A 56 0.82 15.41 9.70
CA ILE A 56 1.17 16.18 8.51
C ILE A 56 2.69 16.29 8.40
N ASP A 57 3.24 15.98 7.25
CA ASP A 57 4.66 16.16 6.95
C ASP A 57 4.89 17.49 6.22
N SER A 58 5.71 18.36 6.79
CA SER A 58 5.99 19.73 6.27
C SER A 58 6.50 19.69 4.84
N ASN A 59 7.26 18.68 4.47
CA ASN A 59 7.85 18.54 3.15
C ASN A 59 6.86 18.09 2.07
N TRP A 60 5.66 17.69 2.40
CA TRP A 60 4.62 17.39 1.38
C TRP A 60 4.36 18.58 0.46
N SER A 61 4.44 19.82 0.98
CA SER A 61 4.30 21.04 0.18
C SER A 61 5.36 21.17 -0.93
N LYS A 62 6.56 20.63 -0.71
CA LYS A 62 7.69 20.68 -1.64
C LYS A 62 7.77 19.48 -2.59
N MET A 63 7.05 18.38 -2.28
CA MET A 63 7.09 17.18 -3.11
C MET A 63 6.30 17.40 -4.41
N ALA A 64 6.76 16.81 -5.51
CA ALA A 64 6.04 16.86 -6.78
C ALA A 64 4.73 16.06 -6.70
N GLU A 65 3.62 16.62 -7.18
CA GLU A 65 2.28 15.96 -7.09
C GLU A 65 2.22 14.60 -7.81
N TRP A 66 2.95 14.46 -8.92
CA TRP A 66 2.99 13.20 -9.65
C TRP A 66 3.47 12.02 -8.80
N ARG A 67 4.30 12.27 -7.76
CA ARG A 67 4.78 11.22 -6.86
C ARG A 67 3.65 10.58 -6.08
N PHE A 68 2.70 11.38 -5.59
CA PHE A 68 1.52 10.87 -4.88
C PHE A 68 0.62 10.07 -5.81
N GLY A 69 0.38 10.57 -7.04
CA GLY A 69 -0.40 9.86 -8.04
C GLY A 69 0.24 8.52 -8.44
N LEU A 70 1.54 8.52 -8.73
CA LEU A 70 2.27 7.30 -9.08
C LEU A 70 2.32 6.31 -7.90
N SER A 71 2.47 6.81 -6.68
CA SER A 71 2.43 6.01 -5.46
C SER A 71 1.09 5.25 -5.33
N ILE A 72 -0.04 5.93 -5.55
CA ILE A 72 -1.37 5.30 -5.55
C ILE A 72 -1.48 4.23 -6.65
N ILE A 73 -0.99 4.51 -7.86
CA ILE A 73 -1.04 3.55 -8.97
C ILE A 73 -0.18 2.33 -8.66
N CYS A 74 1.03 2.51 -8.14
CA CYS A 74 1.90 1.42 -7.73
C CYS A 74 1.27 0.57 -6.63
N ALA A 75 0.64 1.20 -5.64
CA ALA A 75 -0.06 0.50 -4.56
C ALA A 75 -1.27 -0.29 -5.10
N LEU A 76 -2.08 0.29 -5.99
CA LEU A 76 -3.24 -0.37 -6.60
C LEU A 76 -2.83 -1.62 -7.39
N LEU A 77 -1.87 -1.47 -8.29
CA LEU A 77 -1.37 -2.59 -9.10
C LEU A 77 -0.69 -3.63 -8.22
N GLY A 78 0.10 -3.16 -7.23
CA GLY A 78 0.79 -4.02 -6.29
C GLY A 78 -0.15 -4.89 -5.48
N VAL A 79 -1.22 -4.32 -4.94
CA VAL A 79 -2.22 -5.03 -4.15
C VAL A 79 -2.97 -6.09 -4.98
N ILE A 80 -3.32 -5.79 -6.23
CA ILE A 80 -3.94 -6.76 -7.14
C ILE A 80 -3.00 -7.96 -7.35
N LEU A 81 -1.73 -7.69 -7.62
CA LEU A 81 -0.74 -8.74 -7.85
C LEU A 81 -0.42 -9.55 -6.59
N ILE A 82 -0.39 -8.93 -5.41
CA ILE A 82 -0.25 -9.62 -4.11
C ILE A 82 -1.44 -10.57 -3.88
N GLY A 83 -2.64 -10.18 -4.31
CA GLY A 83 -3.82 -11.05 -4.24
C GLY A 83 -3.62 -12.40 -4.93
N PHE A 84 -2.96 -12.43 -6.11
CA PHE A 84 -2.59 -13.67 -6.77
C PHE A 84 -1.57 -14.48 -5.96
N GLY A 85 -0.63 -13.81 -5.27
CA GLY A 85 0.30 -14.47 -4.36
C GLY A 85 -0.41 -15.15 -3.18
N PHE A 86 -1.40 -14.49 -2.57
CA PHE A 86 -2.22 -15.12 -1.52
C PHE A 86 -3.03 -16.31 -2.05
N TYR A 87 -3.54 -16.21 -3.28
CA TYR A 87 -4.21 -17.33 -3.94
C TYR A 87 -3.28 -18.53 -4.09
N ALA A 88 -2.05 -18.34 -4.59
CA ALA A 88 -1.07 -19.41 -4.74
C ALA A 88 -0.75 -20.10 -3.41
N ILE A 89 -0.54 -19.32 -2.33
CA ILE A 89 -0.28 -19.87 -0.99
C ILE A 89 -1.50 -20.68 -0.49
N ALA A 90 -2.69 -20.13 -0.68
CA ALA A 90 -3.92 -20.80 -0.26
C ALA A 90 -4.13 -22.11 -1.02
N ASP A 91 -3.87 -22.14 -2.32
CA ASP A 91 -3.99 -23.31 -3.17
C ASP A 91 -3.02 -24.43 -2.76
N MET A 92 -1.77 -24.10 -2.50
CA MET A 92 -0.74 -25.05 -2.02
C MET A 92 -1.12 -25.72 -0.69
N ILE A 93 -1.91 -25.06 0.15
CA ILE A 93 -2.33 -25.59 1.46
C ILE A 93 -3.67 -26.33 1.37
N ARG A 94 -4.43 -26.09 0.33
CA ARG A 94 -5.83 -26.49 0.17
C ARG A 94 -6.06 -27.99 0.35
N GLU A 95 -5.20 -28.81 -0.22
CA GLU A 95 -5.32 -30.27 -0.13
C GLU A 95 -5.10 -30.79 1.31
N ASN A 96 -4.22 -30.12 2.06
CA ASN A 96 -3.89 -30.52 3.43
C ASN A 96 -4.85 -29.90 4.46
N ASN A 97 -5.31 -28.67 4.24
CA ASN A 97 -6.17 -27.95 5.18
C ASN A 97 -7.02 -26.88 4.48
N LEU A 98 -8.21 -27.27 4.07
CA LEU A 98 -9.17 -26.38 3.39
C LEU A 98 -9.57 -25.16 4.25
N VAL A 99 -9.68 -25.33 5.57
CA VAL A 99 -10.07 -24.23 6.47
C VAL A 99 -8.97 -23.17 6.53
N LEU A 100 -7.72 -23.59 6.69
CA LEU A 100 -6.58 -22.70 6.72
C LEU A 100 -6.39 -21.98 5.37
N SER A 101 -6.55 -22.69 4.26
CA SER A 101 -6.52 -22.12 2.90
C SER A 101 -7.53 -20.99 2.75
N ASN A 102 -8.79 -21.20 3.15
CA ASN A 102 -9.84 -20.19 3.09
C ASN A 102 -9.54 -18.97 4.00
N ILE A 103 -9.01 -19.21 5.21
CA ILE A 103 -8.62 -18.14 6.12
C ILE A 103 -7.54 -17.26 5.47
N ILE A 104 -6.49 -17.86 4.90
CA ILE A 104 -5.40 -17.13 4.24
C ILE A 104 -5.96 -16.30 3.09
N LEU A 105 -6.82 -16.87 2.26
CA LEU A 105 -7.40 -16.18 1.12
C LEU A 105 -8.23 -14.96 1.56
N ILE A 106 -9.17 -15.17 2.49
CA ILE A 106 -10.07 -14.10 2.95
C ILE A 106 -9.29 -13.00 3.67
N THR A 107 -8.42 -13.36 4.61
CA THR A 107 -7.64 -12.36 5.37
C THR A 107 -6.63 -11.63 4.49
N GLY A 108 -6.02 -12.32 3.53
CA GLY A 108 -5.14 -11.73 2.55
C GLY A 108 -5.84 -10.68 1.69
N PHE A 109 -7.02 -10.99 1.14
CA PHE A 109 -7.80 -10.03 0.35
C PHE A 109 -8.27 -8.83 1.18
N ILE A 110 -8.80 -9.05 2.38
CA ILE A 110 -9.24 -7.97 3.27
C ILE A 110 -8.04 -7.08 3.63
N GLY A 111 -6.89 -7.68 3.98
CA GLY A 111 -5.66 -6.97 4.28
C GLY A 111 -5.18 -6.11 3.11
N CYS A 112 -5.17 -6.66 1.90
CA CYS A 112 -4.80 -5.94 0.68
C CYS A 112 -5.68 -4.72 0.43
N ILE A 113 -7.01 -4.89 0.51
CA ILE A 113 -7.97 -3.78 0.32
C ILE A 113 -7.76 -2.70 1.39
N GLY A 114 -7.62 -3.11 2.66
CA GLY A 114 -7.38 -2.19 3.77
C GLY A 114 -6.08 -1.40 3.62
N CYS A 115 -4.98 -2.07 3.28
CA CYS A 115 -3.69 -1.42 3.04
C CYS A 115 -3.75 -0.41 1.90
N PHE A 116 -4.36 -0.79 0.76
CA PHE A 116 -4.55 0.13 -0.36
C PHE A 116 -5.37 1.36 0.02
N PHE A 117 -6.49 1.15 0.73
CA PHE A 117 -7.35 2.23 1.16
C PHE A 117 -6.61 3.23 2.05
N ILE A 118 -5.89 2.75 3.07
CA ILE A 118 -5.10 3.60 3.98
C ILE A 118 -4.03 4.37 3.20
N HIS A 119 -3.28 3.68 2.33
CA HIS A 119 -2.22 4.31 1.53
C HIS A 119 -2.77 5.39 0.59
N ALA A 120 -3.85 5.10 -0.13
CA ALA A 120 -4.49 6.07 -1.02
C ALA A 120 -4.99 7.30 -0.26
N MET A 121 -5.58 7.10 0.90
CA MET A 121 -6.05 8.18 1.77
C MET A 121 -4.91 9.08 2.25
N LEU A 122 -3.77 8.53 2.65
CA LEU A 122 -2.58 9.29 3.02
C LEU A 122 -2.05 10.13 1.85
N CYS A 123 -2.01 9.57 0.65
CA CYS A 123 -1.60 10.30 -0.55
C CYS A 123 -2.56 11.47 -0.88
N VAL A 124 -3.87 11.25 -0.74
CA VAL A 124 -4.89 12.31 -0.94
C VAL A 124 -4.70 13.44 0.08
N GLN A 125 -4.45 13.11 1.34
CA GLN A 125 -4.15 14.10 2.38
C GLN A 125 -2.93 14.96 2.01
N ALA A 126 -1.85 14.33 1.53
CA ALA A 126 -0.65 15.04 1.11
C ALA A 126 -0.93 16.02 -0.05
N ILE A 127 -1.77 15.62 -1.02
CA ILE A 127 -2.19 16.48 -2.13
C ILE A 127 -3.02 17.66 -1.62
N ILE A 128 -3.98 17.43 -0.73
CA ILE A 128 -4.83 18.47 -0.14
C ILE A 128 -3.96 19.47 0.63
N TYR A 129 -3.08 18.98 1.50
CA TYR A 129 -2.15 19.82 2.26
C TYR A 129 -1.29 20.71 1.33
N LYS A 130 -0.70 20.09 0.30
CA LYS A 130 0.14 20.82 -0.67
C LYS A 130 -0.64 21.93 -1.37
N ARG A 131 -1.86 21.67 -1.84
CA ARG A 131 -2.68 22.66 -2.54
C ARG A 131 -3.10 23.80 -1.64
N ILE A 132 -3.52 23.53 -0.41
CA ILE A 132 -3.92 24.57 0.54
C ILE A 132 -2.72 25.45 0.91
N THR A 133 -1.52 24.87 1.08
CA THR A 133 -0.33 25.63 1.47
C THR A 133 0.30 26.42 0.31
N ASN A 134 0.16 25.95 -0.94
CA ASN A 134 0.72 26.63 -2.11
C ASN A 134 -0.11 27.84 -2.58
N ASP A 135 -1.37 27.95 -2.17
CA ASP A 135 -2.24 29.07 -2.54
C ASP A 135 -1.87 30.41 -1.87
N GLY A 136 -0.67 30.50 -1.28
CA GLY A 136 -0.08 31.75 -0.75
C GLY A 136 -0.82 32.32 0.47
N LYS A 137 -1.84 31.65 0.97
CA LYS A 137 -2.55 31.96 2.18
C LYS A 137 -1.96 31.12 3.30
N ASN A 138 -1.73 31.72 4.44
CA ASN A 138 -1.26 31.05 5.65
C ASN A 138 -2.39 30.14 6.21
N ASN A 139 -2.85 29.19 5.38
CA ASN A 139 -4.03 28.35 5.63
C ASN A 139 -3.65 27.02 6.30
N PHE A 140 -2.51 27.00 7.01
CA PHE A 140 -2.08 25.80 7.75
C PHE A 140 -3.17 25.30 8.72
N GLU A 141 -3.83 26.24 9.41
CA GLU A 141 -4.90 25.90 10.35
C GLU A 141 -6.11 25.27 9.64
N ILE A 142 -6.44 25.74 8.44
CA ILE A 142 -7.51 25.13 7.62
C ILE A 142 -7.10 23.74 7.17
N ALA A 143 -5.84 23.57 6.74
CA ALA A 143 -5.32 22.26 6.33
C ALA A 143 -5.34 21.29 7.51
N ASP A 144 -4.85 21.71 8.68
CA ASP A 144 -4.80 20.90 9.89
C ASP A 144 -6.19 20.47 10.34
N ASN A 145 -7.14 21.41 10.45
CA ASN A 145 -8.52 21.12 10.84
C ASN A 145 -9.22 20.19 9.84
N THR A 146 -9.01 20.38 8.54
CA THR A 146 -9.58 19.52 7.50
C THR A 146 -9.05 18.10 7.59
N LEU A 147 -7.74 17.95 7.75
CA LEU A 147 -7.09 16.64 7.84
C LEU A 147 -7.43 15.94 9.16
N GLU A 148 -7.49 16.68 10.27
CA GLU A 148 -7.90 16.11 11.54
C GLU A 148 -9.35 15.63 11.51
N GLY A 149 -10.27 16.41 10.92
CA GLY A 149 -11.65 16.01 10.69
C GLY A 149 -11.77 14.74 9.85
N PHE A 150 -10.96 14.64 8.80
CA PHE A 150 -10.90 13.48 7.93
C PHE A 150 -10.36 12.23 8.66
N TYR A 151 -9.30 12.39 9.46
CA TYR A 151 -8.74 11.33 10.30
C TYR A 151 -9.78 10.79 11.30
N LYS A 152 -10.47 11.70 12.01
CA LYS A 152 -11.52 11.33 12.96
C LYS A 152 -12.69 10.61 12.31
N ALA A 153 -13.06 11.01 11.10
CA ALA A 153 -14.18 10.39 10.38
C ALA A 153 -13.87 8.98 9.84
N ILE A 154 -12.61 8.67 9.54
CA ILE A 154 -12.24 7.43 8.82
C ILE A 154 -11.50 6.43 9.72
N LEU A 155 -10.67 6.90 10.65
CA LEU A 155 -9.78 6.05 11.43
C LEU A 155 -10.16 5.93 12.90
N LEU A 156 -11.09 6.76 13.38
CA LEU A 156 -11.62 6.72 14.74
C LEU A 156 -13.14 6.67 14.67
N PRO A 157 -13.74 5.47 14.48
CA PRO A 157 -15.18 5.30 14.65
C PRO A 157 -15.61 5.48 16.10
#